data_47d097b9525be9e49d5b1e9c2954657e
#
_entry.id   47d097b9525be9e49d5b1e9c2954657e
#
_cell.length_a   1.000
_cell.length_b   1.000
_cell.length_c   1.000
_cell.angle_alpha   90.00
_cell.angle_beta   90.00
_cell.angle_gamma   90.00
#
_symmetry.space_group_name_H-M   'P 1'
#
loop_
_entity.id
_entity.type
_entity.pdbx_description
1 polymer ?
#
loop_
_entity_poly.entity_id
_entity_poly.type
_entity_poly.pdbx_seq_one_letter_code
_entity_poly.pdbx_strand_id
1 'polypeptide(L)'
;PMAGFAAAFCGVSAGFGSNFIIGSVDPILAGLSTSAAQIIDPNMYINPLVNYFFMVVSAVMITLVGGWVTEKVVEPRLGKYNGGAEALKVEGISDLEKKGLRYAGWATLVFIALMAWTIIPEDGLLRDPETGGILRSPFFSGIVVGLMLLFFVPGLVYGIVVGTIKNDKDVIK
;
A
#
# COMPACT_ATOMS: atom_id res chain seq x y z
N PRO A 1 -18.56 -5.43 17.79
CA PRO A 1 -17.28 -6.10 17.53
C PRO A 1 -17.36 -7.12 16.40
N MET A 2 -18.43 -7.97 16.37
CA MET A 2 -18.56 -9.04 15.37
C MET A 2 -18.72 -8.53 13.94
N ALA A 3 -19.49 -7.45 13.71
CA ALA A 3 -19.63 -6.84 12.39
C ALA A 3 -18.27 -6.32 11.87
N GLY A 4 -17.52 -5.63 12.74
CA GLY A 4 -16.18 -5.16 12.39
C GLY A 4 -15.20 -6.29 12.11
N PHE A 5 -15.27 -7.38 12.88
CA PHE A 5 -14.47 -8.57 12.61
C PHE A 5 -14.82 -9.22 11.27
N ALA A 6 -16.11 -9.36 10.97
CA ALA A 6 -16.58 -9.91 9.69
C ALA A 6 -16.14 -9.04 8.49
N ALA A 7 -16.23 -7.70 8.62
CA ALA A 7 -15.77 -6.77 7.60
C ALA A 7 -14.24 -6.85 7.40
N ALA A 8 -13.47 -6.89 8.48
CA ALA A 8 -12.01 -7.02 8.42
C ALA A 8 -11.60 -8.36 7.79
N PHE A 9 -12.25 -9.45 8.19
CA PHE A 9 -11.99 -10.77 7.62
C PHE A 9 -12.31 -10.84 6.12
N CYS A 10 -13.46 -10.27 5.72
CA CYS A 10 -13.83 -10.15 4.30
C CYS A 10 -12.80 -9.31 3.53
N GLY A 11 -12.39 -8.17 4.07
CA GLY A 11 -11.38 -7.30 3.47
C GLY A 11 -10.05 -8.00 3.27
N VAL A 12 -9.57 -8.72 4.27
CA VAL A 12 -8.31 -9.46 4.17
C VAL A 12 -8.41 -10.66 3.22
N SER A 13 -9.49 -11.44 3.30
CA SER A 13 -9.62 -12.67 2.52
C SER A 13 -9.95 -12.42 1.06
N ALA A 14 -10.85 -11.48 0.75
CA ALA A 14 -11.25 -11.15 -0.61
C ALA A 14 -10.37 -10.07 -1.25
N GLY A 15 -9.85 -9.16 -0.44
CA GLY A 15 -9.00 -8.04 -0.87
C GLY A 15 -7.51 -8.35 -0.92
N PHE A 16 -7.10 -9.59 -0.58
CA PHE A 16 -5.69 -9.97 -0.63
C PHE A 16 -5.16 -9.86 -2.06
N GLY A 17 -4.33 -8.92 -2.31
CA GLY A 17 -3.78 -8.64 -3.63
C GLY A 17 -4.59 -7.62 -4.45
N SER A 18 -5.81 -7.23 -4.04
CA SER A 18 -6.56 -6.15 -4.70
C SER A 18 -6.06 -4.80 -4.21
N ASN A 19 -5.34 -4.06 -5.03
CA ASN A 19 -4.74 -2.77 -4.67
C ASN A 19 -4.77 -1.80 -5.85
N PHE A 20 -4.72 -0.51 -5.54
CA PHE A 20 -4.61 0.57 -6.53
C PHE A 20 -3.15 0.88 -6.91
N ILE A 21 -2.20 0.41 -6.12
CA ILE A 21 -0.76 0.60 -6.30
C ILE A 21 -0.14 -0.78 -6.42
N ILE A 22 0.85 -0.91 -7.29
CA ILE A 22 1.60 -2.17 -7.44
C ILE A 22 2.15 -2.59 -6.08
N GLY A 23 1.80 -3.78 -5.65
CA GLY A 23 2.29 -4.37 -4.41
C GLY A 23 3.63 -5.09 -4.60
N SER A 24 4.22 -5.53 -3.50
CA SER A 24 5.45 -6.32 -3.52
C SER A 24 5.28 -7.71 -4.16
N VAL A 25 4.05 -8.21 -4.17
CA VAL A 25 3.70 -9.53 -4.72
C VAL A 25 3.73 -9.52 -6.24
N ASP A 26 3.33 -8.41 -6.89
CA ASP A 26 3.24 -8.32 -8.35
C ASP A 26 4.60 -8.54 -9.06
N PRO A 27 5.71 -7.88 -8.67
CA PRO A 27 7.02 -8.16 -9.24
C PRO A 27 7.53 -9.57 -8.96
N ILE A 28 7.24 -10.12 -7.78
CA ILE A 28 7.65 -11.49 -7.41
C ILE A 28 6.95 -12.50 -8.32
N LEU A 29 5.63 -12.37 -8.49
CA LEU A 29 4.85 -13.25 -9.36
C LEU A 29 5.22 -13.08 -10.83
N ALA A 30 5.50 -11.86 -11.27
CA ALA A 30 5.98 -11.60 -12.62
C ALA A 30 7.35 -12.27 -12.87
N GLY A 31 8.25 -12.22 -11.89
CA GLY A 31 9.55 -12.90 -11.96
C GLY A 31 9.42 -14.43 -12.08
N LEU A 32 8.59 -15.04 -11.23
CA LEU A 32 8.30 -16.47 -11.28
C LEU A 32 7.65 -16.87 -12.62
N SER A 33 6.68 -16.09 -13.07
CA SER A 33 6.01 -16.33 -14.37
C SER A 33 6.95 -16.15 -15.55
N THR A 34 7.84 -15.16 -15.50
CA THR A 34 8.90 -14.96 -16.51
C THR A 34 9.82 -16.17 -16.56
N SER A 35 10.30 -16.68 -15.42
CA SER A 35 11.16 -17.85 -15.38
C SER A 35 10.47 -19.09 -15.96
N ALA A 36 9.20 -19.28 -15.69
CA ALA A 36 8.41 -20.37 -16.27
C ALA A 36 8.20 -20.20 -17.80
N ALA A 37 7.89 -18.98 -18.25
CA ALA A 37 7.68 -18.69 -19.68
C ALA A 37 8.98 -18.87 -20.50
N GLN A 38 10.13 -18.54 -19.94
CA GLN A 38 11.45 -18.69 -20.57
C GLN A 38 11.88 -20.13 -20.81
N ILE A 39 11.20 -21.10 -20.20
CA ILE A 39 11.39 -22.53 -20.53
C ILE A 39 10.90 -22.81 -21.96
N ILE A 40 9.89 -22.08 -22.44
CA ILE A 40 9.30 -22.26 -23.77
C ILE A 40 9.90 -21.27 -24.76
N ASP A 41 10.00 -20.00 -24.37
CA ASP A 41 10.58 -18.91 -25.17
C ASP A 41 11.56 -18.10 -24.33
N PRO A 42 12.88 -18.22 -24.55
CA PRO A 42 13.92 -17.51 -23.78
C PRO A 42 13.80 -15.98 -23.80
N ASN A 43 13.10 -15.40 -24.80
CA ASN A 43 12.92 -13.96 -24.93
C ASN A 43 11.62 -13.47 -24.23
N MET A 44 10.79 -14.37 -23.71
CA MET A 44 9.53 -14.01 -23.10
C MET A 44 9.74 -13.34 -21.74
N TYR A 45 9.10 -12.19 -21.56
CA TYR A 45 9.12 -11.43 -20.30
C TYR A 45 7.69 -11.08 -19.88
N ILE A 46 7.33 -11.40 -18.64
CA ILE A 46 6.02 -11.09 -18.06
C ILE A 46 6.10 -9.77 -17.32
N ASN A 47 5.30 -8.80 -17.78
CA ASN A 47 5.22 -7.50 -17.15
C ASN A 47 4.55 -7.58 -15.77
N PRO A 48 5.12 -7.00 -14.70
CA PRO A 48 4.47 -6.90 -13.38
C PRO A 48 3.10 -6.22 -13.39
N LEU A 49 2.82 -5.41 -14.42
CA LEU A 49 1.55 -4.70 -14.59
C LEU A 49 0.45 -5.51 -15.27
N VAL A 50 0.69 -6.76 -15.66
CA VAL A 50 -0.24 -7.56 -16.46
C VAL A 50 -1.63 -7.66 -15.82
N ASN A 51 -1.72 -7.74 -14.51
CA ASN A 51 -2.96 -7.84 -13.75
C ASN A 51 -3.45 -6.51 -13.16
N TYR A 52 -2.76 -5.39 -13.40
CA TYR A 52 -3.02 -4.12 -12.72
C TYR A 52 -4.48 -3.66 -12.85
N PHE A 53 -5.03 -3.65 -14.06
CA PHE A 53 -6.42 -3.22 -14.27
C PHE A 53 -7.43 -4.12 -13.60
N PHE A 54 -7.19 -5.43 -13.61
CA PHE A 54 -8.01 -6.40 -12.90
C PHE A 54 -8.00 -6.14 -11.39
N MET A 55 -6.84 -5.87 -10.82
CA MET A 55 -6.68 -5.60 -9.39
C MET A 55 -7.40 -4.32 -8.97
N VAL A 56 -7.29 -3.25 -9.76
CA VAL A 56 -7.99 -1.99 -9.52
C VAL A 56 -9.51 -2.17 -9.54
N VAL A 57 -10.03 -2.83 -10.57
CA VAL A 57 -11.48 -3.10 -10.68
C VAL A 57 -11.96 -3.99 -9.56
N SER A 58 -11.18 -5.03 -9.20
CA SER A 58 -11.48 -5.91 -8.08
C SER A 58 -11.54 -5.17 -6.75
N ALA A 59 -10.60 -4.24 -6.50
CA ALA A 59 -10.60 -3.44 -5.28
C ALA A 59 -11.88 -2.59 -5.14
N VAL A 60 -12.31 -1.94 -6.23
CA VAL A 60 -13.58 -1.18 -6.25
C VAL A 60 -14.77 -2.12 -6.00
N MET A 61 -14.83 -3.24 -6.72
CA MET A 61 -15.94 -4.19 -6.62
C MET A 61 -16.04 -4.79 -5.21
N ILE A 62 -14.91 -5.23 -4.63
CA ILE A 62 -14.87 -5.80 -3.28
C ILE A 62 -15.28 -4.76 -2.24
N THR A 63 -14.86 -3.51 -2.38
CA THR A 63 -15.25 -2.43 -1.48
C THR A 63 -16.77 -2.19 -1.50
N LEU A 64 -17.35 -2.09 -2.70
CA LEU A 64 -18.79 -1.84 -2.85
C LEU A 64 -19.62 -3.04 -2.38
N VAL A 65 -19.27 -4.24 -2.82
CA VAL A 65 -20.01 -5.48 -2.46
C VAL A 65 -19.81 -5.81 -0.99
N GLY A 66 -18.58 -5.74 -0.48
CA GLY A 66 -18.26 -5.99 0.93
C GLY A 66 -18.94 -5.00 1.87
N GLY A 67 -18.95 -3.72 1.52
CA GLY A 67 -19.68 -2.68 2.25
C GLY A 67 -21.18 -2.96 2.26
N TRP A 68 -21.77 -3.21 1.09
CA TRP A 68 -23.20 -3.54 0.97
C TRP A 68 -23.58 -4.79 1.78
N VAL A 69 -22.80 -5.86 1.68
CA VAL A 69 -23.04 -7.10 2.45
C VAL A 69 -22.94 -6.84 3.94
N THR A 70 -21.95 -6.07 4.37
CA THR A 70 -21.76 -5.74 5.79
C THR A 70 -22.97 -4.97 6.31
N GLU A 71 -23.40 -3.90 5.63
CA GLU A 71 -24.51 -3.05 6.08
C GLU A 71 -25.89 -3.72 5.96
N LYS A 72 -26.14 -4.47 4.88
CA LYS A 72 -27.49 -4.99 4.58
C LYS A 72 -27.72 -6.42 5.05
N VAL A 73 -26.64 -7.19 5.23
CA VAL A 73 -26.77 -8.61 5.60
C VAL A 73 -26.20 -8.88 6.98
N VAL A 74 -25.00 -8.41 7.26
CA VAL A 74 -24.28 -8.75 8.52
C VAL A 74 -24.82 -7.95 9.70
N GLU A 75 -24.89 -6.62 9.60
CA GLU A 75 -25.38 -5.77 10.69
C GLU A 75 -26.82 -6.08 11.11
N PRO A 76 -27.80 -6.23 10.20
CA PRO A 76 -29.17 -6.55 10.61
C PRO A 76 -29.29 -7.92 11.31
N ARG A 77 -28.48 -8.90 10.94
CA ARG A 77 -28.48 -10.23 11.58
C ARG A 77 -27.89 -10.24 12.98
N LEU A 78 -26.95 -9.32 13.25
CA LEU A 78 -26.33 -9.21 14.57
C LEU A 78 -27.20 -8.43 15.56
N GLY A 79 -28.18 -7.69 15.08
CA GLY A 79 -29.07 -6.87 15.92
C GLY A 79 -28.38 -5.64 16.51
N LYS A 80 -29.09 -4.94 17.39
CA LYS A 80 -28.56 -3.73 18.04
C LYS A 80 -27.40 -4.10 19.00
N TYR A 81 -26.34 -3.31 18.96
CA TYR A 81 -25.21 -3.45 19.88
C TYR A 81 -25.64 -3.11 21.30
N ASN A 82 -25.68 -4.12 22.18
CA ASN A 82 -26.02 -3.99 23.59
C ASN A 82 -24.78 -4.08 24.50
N GLY A 83 -23.58 -3.93 23.96
CA GLY A 83 -22.35 -3.94 24.75
C GLY A 83 -22.19 -2.64 25.54
N GLY A 84 -21.89 -2.76 26.83
CA GLY A 84 -21.65 -1.64 27.73
C GLY A 84 -20.33 -0.89 27.54
N ALA A 85 -19.65 -1.08 26.42
CA ALA A 85 -18.53 -0.22 26.05
C ALA A 85 -19.12 1.14 25.61
N GLU A 86 -18.82 2.18 26.38
CA GLU A 86 -19.02 3.54 25.91
C GLU A 86 -18.42 3.64 24.50
N ALA A 87 -19.21 4.14 23.56
CA ALA A 87 -18.69 4.44 22.24
C ALA A 87 -17.44 5.28 22.42
N LEU A 88 -16.28 4.76 22.05
CA LEU A 88 -15.05 5.51 22.10
C LEU A 88 -15.34 6.83 21.39
N LYS A 89 -15.41 7.92 22.16
CA LYS A 89 -15.52 9.26 21.59
C LYS A 89 -14.28 9.40 20.73
N VAL A 90 -14.48 9.40 19.42
CA VAL A 90 -13.41 9.71 18.48
C VAL A 90 -13.03 11.15 18.78
N GLU A 91 -12.00 11.33 19.57
CA GLU A 91 -11.43 12.64 19.83
C GLU A 91 -10.96 13.17 18.48
N GLY A 92 -11.34 14.41 18.16
CA GLY A 92 -10.91 15.05 16.92
C GLY A 92 -9.39 15.17 16.88
N ILE A 93 -8.83 15.19 15.68
CA ILE A 93 -7.38 15.33 15.47
C ILE A 93 -6.90 16.60 16.17
N SER A 94 -5.96 16.47 17.08
CA SER A 94 -5.34 17.58 17.80
C SER A 94 -4.53 18.48 16.87
N ASP A 95 -4.29 19.72 17.25
CA ASP A 95 -3.50 20.64 16.41
C ASP A 95 -2.04 20.18 16.24
N LEU A 96 -1.50 19.45 17.21
CA LEU A 96 -0.19 18.82 17.12
C LEU A 96 -0.18 17.69 16.08
N GLU A 97 -1.20 16.86 16.06
CA GLU A 97 -1.37 15.80 15.06
C GLU A 97 -1.58 16.35 13.65
N LYS A 98 -2.36 17.44 13.50
CA LYS A 98 -2.50 18.13 12.21
C LYS A 98 -1.15 18.67 11.72
N LYS A 99 -0.33 19.20 12.64
CA LYS A 99 1.03 19.63 12.31
C LYS A 99 1.89 18.46 11.89
N GLY A 100 1.86 17.35 12.63
CA GLY A 100 2.55 16.10 12.29
C GLY A 100 2.17 15.58 10.90
N LEU A 101 0.87 15.50 10.59
CA LEU A 101 0.36 15.08 9.29
C LEU A 101 0.84 15.99 8.14
N ARG A 102 0.91 17.30 8.37
CA ARG A 102 1.41 18.25 7.37
C ARG A 102 2.89 18.01 7.04
N TYR A 103 3.73 17.82 8.07
CA TYR A 103 5.15 17.52 7.86
C TYR A 103 5.36 16.15 7.23
N ALA A 104 4.59 15.13 7.63
CA ALA A 104 4.61 13.83 6.99
C ALA A 104 4.20 13.92 5.50
N GLY A 105 3.17 14.71 5.18
CA GLY A 105 2.76 14.98 3.80
C GLY A 105 3.87 15.63 2.97
N TRP A 106 4.57 16.62 3.52
CA TRP A 106 5.72 17.22 2.86
C TRP A 106 6.87 16.22 2.66
N ALA A 107 7.18 15.39 3.67
CA ALA A 107 8.19 14.33 3.54
C ALA A 107 7.82 13.32 2.43
N THR A 108 6.55 12.95 2.33
CA THR A 108 6.05 12.09 1.24
C THR A 108 6.23 12.75 -0.12
N LEU A 109 5.88 14.04 -0.26
CA LEU A 109 6.05 14.77 -1.53
C LEU A 109 7.52 14.87 -1.94
N VAL A 110 8.41 15.17 -0.99
CA VAL A 110 9.86 15.22 -1.23
C VAL A 110 10.38 13.84 -1.67
N PHE A 111 9.95 12.77 -1.00
CA PHE A 111 10.34 11.42 -1.36
C PHE A 111 9.88 11.04 -2.78
N ILE A 112 8.61 11.33 -3.11
CA ILE A 112 8.07 11.08 -4.45
C ILE A 112 8.83 11.91 -5.51
N ALA A 113 9.15 13.17 -5.22
CA ALA A 113 9.90 14.03 -6.13
C ALA A 113 11.34 13.50 -6.37
N LEU A 114 12.00 13.00 -5.31
CA LEU A 114 13.31 12.37 -5.43
C LEU A 114 13.23 11.07 -6.26
N MET A 115 12.24 10.23 -6.03
CA MET A 115 12.03 9.02 -6.83
C MET A 115 11.74 9.39 -8.30
N ALA A 116 10.88 10.37 -8.53
CA ALA A 116 10.58 10.84 -9.87
C ALA A 116 11.84 11.36 -10.59
N TRP A 117 12.69 12.10 -9.89
CA TRP A 117 13.95 12.59 -10.46
C TRP A 117 14.92 11.46 -10.85
N THR A 118 14.92 10.34 -10.15
CA THR A 118 15.77 9.19 -10.50
C THR A 118 15.17 8.29 -11.60
N ILE A 119 13.89 8.46 -11.96
CA ILE A 119 13.19 7.60 -12.90
C ILE A 119 12.80 8.33 -14.20
N ILE A 120 12.38 9.61 -14.12
CA ILE A 120 11.84 10.34 -15.29
C ILE A 120 12.91 10.66 -16.33
N PRO A 121 14.12 11.15 -15.97
CA PRO A 121 15.15 11.44 -16.96
C PRO A 121 15.54 10.17 -17.74
N GLU A 122 15.89 10.33 -19.02
CA GLU A 122 16.33 9.21 -19.86
C GLU A 122 17.59 8.52 -19.30
N ASP A 123 18.48 9.30 -18.67
CA ASP A 123 19.67 8.82 -17.96
C ASP A 123 19.42 8.58 -16.46
N GLY A 124 18.17 8.34 -16.07
CA GLY A 124 17.79 8.18 -14.66
C GLY A 124 18.49 6.99 -13.99
N LEU A 125 19.03 7.22 -12.79
CA LEU A 125 19.82 6.23 -12.02
C LEU A 125 19.07 4.90 -11.79
N LEU A 126 17.76 4.92 -11.71
CA LEU A 126 16.91 3.75 -11.46
C LEU A 126 16.28 3.18 -12.75
N ARG A 127 16.72 3.64 -13.93
CA ARG A 127 16.37 3.03 -15.22
C ARG A 127 17.32 1.89 -15.59
N ASP A 128 16.91 1.10 -16.55
CA ASP A 128 17.75 0.06 -17.12
C ASP A 128 18.91 0.72 -17.90
N PRO A 129 20.17 0.45 -17.53
CA PRO A 129 21.33 1.09 -18.15
C PRO A 129 21.55 0.66 -19.62
N GLU A 130 21.02 -0.48 -20.07
CA GLU A 130 21.21 -0.97 -21.42
C GLU A 130 20.10 -0.50 -22.37
N THR A 131 18.86 -0.47 -21.91
CA THR A 131 17.68 -0.19 -22.76
C THR A 131 17.03 1.16 -22.46
N GLY A 132 17.40 1.83 -21.36
CA GLY A 132 16.71 3.02 -20.86
C GLY A 132 15.26 2.75 -20.39
N GLY A 133 14.85 1.50 -20.44
CA GLY A 133 13.49 1.09 -20.11
C GLY A 133 13.19 1.13 -18.60
N ILE A 134 11.91 1.27 -18.25
CA ILE A 134 11.47 1.27 -16.85
C ILE A 134 11.12 -0.15 -16.38
N LEU A 135 10.58 -1.00 -17.26
CA LEU A 135 10.00 -2.29 -16.90
C LEU A 135 11.02 -3.37 -16.45
N ARG A 136 12.26 -3.30 -16.91
CA ARG A 136 13.37 -4.18 -16.49
C ARG A 136 14.41 -3.45 -15.65
N SER A 137 14.03 -2.36 -15.02
CA SER A 137 14.94 -1.43 -14.36
C SER A 137 15.21 -1.83 -12.91
N PRO A 138 16.30 -1.32 -12.31
CA PRO A 138 16.56 -1.38 -10.88
C PRO A 138 15.40 -0.84 -10.03
N PHE A 139 14.59 0.09 -10.55
CA PHE A 139 13.40 0.58 -9.90
C PHE A 139 12.40 -0.55 -9.59
N PHE A 140 12.02 -1.36 -10.59
CA PHE A 140 11.10 -2.48 -10.36
C PHE A 140 11.70 -3.59 -9.50
N SER A 141 12.99 -3.85 -9.64
CA SER A 141 13.69 -4.81 -8.79
C SER A 141 13.75 -4.37 -7.33
N GLY A 142 13.85 -3.06 -7.08
CA GLY A 142 13.90 -2.44 -5.75
C GLY A 142 12.57 -1.91 -5.23
N ILE A 143 11.44 -2.14 -5.91
CA ILE A 143 10.14 -1.50 -5.60
C ILE A 143 9.67 -1.77 -4.15
N VAL A 144 9.99 -2.95 -3.60
CA VAL A 144 9.65 -3.31 -2.22
C VAL A 144 10.36 -2.37 -1.23
N VAL A 145 11.64 -2.10 -1.46
CA VAL A 145 12.43 -1.17 -0.64
C VAL A 145 11.90 0.25 -0.80
N GLY A 146 11.58 0.64 -2.04
CA GLY A 146 10.96 1.94 -2.33
C GLY A 146 9.64 2.14 -1.57
N LEU A 147 8.76 1.14 -1.59
CA LEU A 147 7.49 1.17 -0.84
C LEU A 147 7.72 1.20 0.67
N MET A 148 8.66 0.41 1.18
CA MET A 148 9.03 0.45 2.59
C MET A 148 9.45 1.86 3.02
N LEU A 149 10.32 2.52 2.26
CA LEU A 149 10.77 3.87 2.55
C LEU A 149 9.65 4.90 2.39
N LEU A 150 8.76 4.74 1.42
CA LEU A 150 7.60 5.62 1.20
C LEU A 150 6.67 5.67 2.42
N PHE A 151 6.53 4.59 3.17
CA PHE A 151 5.72 4.56 4.40
C PHE A 151 6.55 4.87 5.65
N PHE A 152 7.78 4.38 5.71
CA PHE A 152 8.65 4.55 6.87
C PHE A 152 9.05 6.01 7.09
N VAL A 153 9.48 6.72 6.04
CA VAL A 153 9.97 8.10 6.18
C VAL A 153 8.88 9.06 6.68
N PRO A 154 7.66 9.10 6.09
CA PRO A 154 6.59 9.93 6.63
C PRO A 154 6.15 9.53 8.03
N GLY A 155 6.11 8.23 8.33
CA GLY A 155 5.78 7.71 9.66
C GLY A 155 6.79 8.18 10.72
N LEU A 156 8.08 8.13 10.40
CA LEU A 156 9.15 8.62 11.26
C LEU A 156 9.01 10.13 11.50
N VAL A 157 8.81 10.92 10.43
CA VAL A 157 8.63 12.38 10.52
C VAL A 157 7.41 12.74 11.38
N TYR A 158 6.29 12.05 11.18
CA TYR A 158 5.09 12.22 11.99
C TYR A 158 5.38 11.92 13.47
N GLY A 159 6.00 10.78 13.75
CA GLY A 159 6.31 10.33 15.11
C GLY A 159 7.24 11.29 15.86
N ILE A 160 8.23 11.87 15.17
CA ILE A 160 9.13 12.87 15.75
C ILE A 160 8.39 14.19 16.02
N VAL A 161 7.59 14.68 15.08
CA VAL A 161 6.85 15.95 15.21
C VAL A 161 5.80 15.89 16.30
N VAL A 162 5.08 14.78 16.41
CA VAL A 162 4.07 14.55 17.45
C VAL A 162 4.70 14.22 18.81
N GLY A 163 5.98 13.80 18.81
CA GLY A 163 6.73 13.47 20.03
C GLY A 163 6.48 12.06 20.56
N THR A 164 5.94 11.18 19.72
CA THR A 164 5.79 9.75 20.02
C THR A 164 7.13 9.01 19.88
N ILE A 165 8.01 9.48 19.01
CA ILE A 165 9.37 8.96 18.82
C ILE A 165 10.34 9.94 19.47
N LYS A 166 10.97 9.52 20.56
CA LYS A 166 11.96 10.32 21.31
C LYS A 166 13.36 9.70 21.29
N ASN A 167 13.45 8.41 21.09
CA ASN A 167 14.69 7.64 21.10
C ASN A 167 14.64 6.54 20.03
N ASP A 168 15.80 6.01 19.67
CA ASP A 168 15.95 4.90 18.70
C ASP A 168 15.11 3.66 19.09
N LYS A 169 14.92 3.43 20.40
CA LYS A 169 14.11 2.32 20.91
C LYS A 169 12.60 2.48 20.60
N ASP A 170 12.14 3.70 20.40
CA ASP A 170 10.75 3.99 20.08
C ASP A 170 10.43 3.71 18.60
N VAL A 171 11.46 3.66 17.75
CA VAL A 171 11.34 3.28 16.34
C VAL A 171 11.16 1.77 16.16
N ILE A 172 11.64 0.97 17.12
CA ILE A 172 11.66 -0.51 17.04
C ILE A 172 10.42 -1.12 17.72
N LYS A 173 9.68 -0.35 18.50
CA LYS A 173 8.44 -0.79 19.15
C LYS A 173 7.24 -0.72 18.22
#